data_30bfe1be2bdd4d847c839305b5e46ef3
#
_entry.id   30bfe1be2bdd4d847c839305b5e46ef3
#
_cell.length_a   1.000
_cell.length_b   1.000
_cell.length_c   1.000
_cell.angle_alpha   90.00
_cell.angle_beta   90.00
_cell.angle_gamma   90.00
#
_symmetry.space_group_name_H-M   'P 1'
#
loop_
_entity.id
_entity.type
_entity.pdbx_description
1 polymer ?
#
loop_
_entity_poly.entity_id
_entity_poly.type
_entity_poly.pdbx_seq_one_letter_code
_entity_poly.pdbx_strand_id
1 'polypeptide(L)'
;MIVHYTFTIHPDRKDQVKTEVRKLKAVVQKHGGRDFRYYASMTSATPNRLFVYGIDRFAHFDALNADPDFRAVKLDSLYTDATQLIWGEVEI
;
A
#
# COMPACT_ATOMS: atom_id res chain seq x y z
N MET A 1 -11.91 -6.73 5.13
CA MET A 1 -10.96 -5.80 5.78
C MET A 1 -10.38 -4.85 4.74
N ILE A 2 -10.10 -3.64 5.14
CA ILE A 2 -9.50 -2.62 4.28
C ILE A 2 -8.16 -2.22 4.85
N VAL A 3 -7.12 -2.27 4.02
CA VAL A 3 -5.77 -1.85 4.41
C VAL A 3 -5.53 -0.45 3.87
N HIS A 4 -5.17 0.46 4.76
CA HIS A 4 -4.70 1.80 4.43
C HIS A 4 -3.22 1.89 4.76
N TYR A 5 -2.42 2.36 3.82
CA TYR A 5 -1.00 2.56 4.03
C TYR A 5 -0.64 3.97 3.61
N THR A 6 -0.27 4.80 4.58
CA THR A 6 0.10 6.20 4.34
C THR A 6 1.60 6.37 4.48
N PHE A 7 2.17 7.24 3.66
CA PHE A 7 3.61 7.53 3.73
C PHE A 7 3.91 8.87 3.08
N THR A 8 5.12 9.34 3.28
CA THR A 8 5.60 10.60 2.73
C THR A 8 6.75 10.34 1.79
N ILE A 9 6.69 10.95 0.59
CA ILE A 9 7.78 10.87 -0.39
C ILE A 9 8.24 12.28 -0.76
N HIS A 10 9.51 12.38 -1.15
CA HIS A 10 10.01 13.59 -1.79
C HIS A 10 9.48 13.64 -3.24
N PRO A 11 9.05 14.81 -3.75
CA PRO A 11 8.50 14.93 -5.11
C PRO A 11 9.41 14.38 -6.21
N ASP A 12 10.72 14.45 -6.04
CA ASP A 12 11.70 13.92 -7.01
C ASP A 12 11.61 12.41 -7.17
N ARG A 13 10.96 11.71 -6.23
CA ARG A 13 10.86 10.26 -6.23
C ARG A 13 9.53 9.73 -6.74
N LYS A 14 8.63 10.61 -7.18
CA LYS A 14 7.25 10.22 -7.55
C LYS A 14 7.20 9.12 -8.60
N ASP A 15 8.09 9.14 -9.60
CA ASP A 15 8.08 8.14 -10.68
C ASP A 15 8.63 6.79 -10.22
N GLN A 16 9.66 6.79 -9.40
CA GLN A 16 10.21 5.59 -8.79
C GLN A 16 9.18 4.93 -7.87
N VAL A 17 8.51 5.73 -7.04
CA VAL A 17 7.46 5.25 -6.14
C VAL A 17 6.30 4.66 -6.94
N LYS A 18 5.87 5.32 -8.00
CA LYS A 18 4.79 4.83 -8.86
C LYS A 18 5.12 3.46 -9.46
N THR A 19 6.36 3.27 -9.90
CA THR A 19 6.83 1.99 -10.42
C THR A 19 6.73 0.88 -9.36
N GLU A 20 7.18 1.17 -8.14
CA GLU A 20 7.13 0.20 -7.05
C GLU A 20 5.70 -0.07 -6.58
N VAL A 21 4.84 0.93 -6.57
CA VAL A 21 3.41 0.76 -6.25
C VAL A 21 2.71 -0.13 -7.28
N ARG A 22 3.06 -0.05 -8.56
CA ARG A 22 2.54 -0.96 -9.58
C ARG A 22 2.93 -2.41 -9.32
N LYS A 23 4.16 -2.65 -8.91
CA LYS A 23 4.64 -3.99 -8.53
C LYS A 23 3.85 -4.50 -7.31
N LEU A 24 3.68 -3.64 -6.32
CA LEU A 24 2.90 -3.95 -5.13
C LEU A 24 1.46 -4.32 -5.48
N LYS A 25 0.82 -3.54 -6.34
CA LYS A 25 -0.53 -3.82 -6.81
C LYS A 25 -0.66 -5.22 -7.40
N ALA A 26 0.28 -5.61 -8.26
CA ALA A 26 0.27 -6.93 -8.88
C ALA A 26 0.37 -8.06 -7.84
N VAL A 27 1.25 -7.92 -6.86
CA VAL A 27 1.43 -8.92 -5.80
C VAL A 27 0.19 -8.98 -4.89
N VAL A 28 -0.37 -7.83 -4.53
CA VAL A 28 -1.59 -7.74 -3.72
C VAL A 28 -2.74 -8.45 -4.43
N GLN A 29 -2.93 -8.21 -5.72
CA GLN A 29 -3.98 -8.87 -6.51
C GLN A 29 -3.77 -10.38 -6.60
N LYS A 30 -2.54 -10.84 -6.73
CA LYS A 30 -2.17 -12.25 -6.72
C LYS A 30 -2.65 -12.97 -5.46
N HIS A 31 -2.65 -12.29 -4.32
CA HIS A 31 -3.07 -12.84 -3.03
C HIS A 31 -4.50 -12.45 -2.63
N GLY A 32 -5.35 -12.18 -3.61
CA GLY A 32 -6.77 -11.92 -3.37
C GLY A 32 -7.11 -10.51 -2.95
N GLY A 33 -6.15 -9.59 -2.98
CA GLY A 33 -6.43 -8.18 -2.76
C GLY A 33 -7.27 -7.59 -3.87
N ARG A 34 -8.19 -6.70 -3.51
CA ARG A 34 -9.12 -6.08 -4.45
C ARG A 34 -9.18 -4.58 -4.25
N ASP A 35 -9.66 -3.89 -5.28
CA ASP A 35 -9.92 -2.45 -5.24
C ASP A 35 -8.67 -1.65 -4.84
N PHE A 36 -7.51 -2.04 -5.39
CA PHE A 36 -6.28 -1.33 -5.11
C PHE A 36 -6.34 0.08 -5.70
N ARG A 37 -6.15 1.08 -4.85
CA ARG A 37 -6.13 2.50 -5.21
C ARG A 37 -4.88 3.16 -4.66
N TYR A 38 -4.33 4.08 -5.41
CA TYR A 38 -3.17 4.88 -5.00
C TYR A 38 -3.48 6.36 -5.15
N TYR A 39 -3.24 7.13 -4.08
CA TYR A 39 -3.59 8.53 -4.00
C TYR A 39 -2.39 9.39 -3.64
N ALA A 40 -2.33 10.58 -4.23
CA ALA A 40 -1.44 11.64 -3.80
C ALA A 40 -2.26 12.72 -3.08
N SER A 41 -1.69 13.33 -2.05
CA SER A 41 -2.34 14.46 -1.38
C SER A 41 -2.53 15.62 -2.35
N MET A 42 -3.70 16.24 -2.31
CA MET A 42 -4.01 17.45 -3.08
C MET A 42 -3.59 18.73 -2.36
N THR A 43 -3.03 18.59 -1.16
CA THR A 43 -2.51 19.69 -0.34
C THR A 43 -1.02 19.48 -0.10
N SER A 44 -0.37 20.43 0.57
CA SER A 44 1.02 20.29 0.98
C SER A 44 1.20 19.52 2.30
N ALA A 45 0.10 19.01 2.86
CA ALA A 45 0.15 18.26 4.12
C ALA A 45 0.83 16.90 3.95
N THR A 46 1.42 16.41 5.06
CA THR A 46 1.98 15.06 5.14
C THR A 46 1.16 14.21 6.12
N PRO A 47 1.03 12.90 5.91
CA PRO A 47 1.59 12.13 4.78
C PRO A 47 1.01 12.58 3.43
N ASN A 48 1.77 12.39 2.36
CA ASN A 48 1.35 12.87 1.04
C ASN A 48 0.99 11.77 0.05
N ARG A 49 1.04 10.52 0.48
CA ARG A 49 0.67 9.35 -0.33
C ARG A 49 -0.15 8.37 0.48
N LEU A 50 -1.07 7.71 -0.19
CA LEU A 50 -1.93 6.68 0.39
C LEU A 50 -2.16 5.58 -0.64
N PHE A 51 -2.00 4.32 -0.28
CA PHE A 51 -2.63 3.25 -1.04
C PHE A 51 -3.61 2.48 -0.16
N VAL A 52 -4.65 1.95 -0.81
CA VAL A 52 -5.76 1.26 -0.15
C VAL A 52 -6.06 -0.01 -0.94
N TYR A 53 -6.35 -1.09 -0.25
CA TYR A 53 -6.89 -2.30 -0.88
C TYR A 53 -7.72 -3.09 0.12
N GLY A 54 -8.59 -3.94 -0.42
CA GLY A 54 -9.39 -4.86 0.39
C GLY A 54 -8.78 -6.25 0.42
N ILE A 55 -8.91 -6.93 1.56
CA ILE A 55 -8.61 -8.34 1.72
C ILE A 55 -9.73 -9.01 2.52
N ASP A 56 -9.99 -10.29 2.26
CA ASP A 56 -11.08 -10.99 2.92
C ASP A 56 -10.64 -11.71 4.20
N ARG A 57 -9.39 -12.14 4.26
CA ARG A 57 -8.86 -12.94 5.38
C ARG A 57 -7.45 -12.54 5.73
N PHE A 58 -7.11 -12.61 7.01
CA PHE A 58 -5.74 -12.42 7.46
C PHE A 58 -4.76 -13.42 6.84
N ALA A 59 -5.23 -14.63 6.50
CA ALA A 59 -4.39 -15.60 5.81
C ALA A 59 -3.89 -15.08 4.45
N HIS A 60 -4.68 -14.31 3.72
CA HIS A 60 -4.25 -13.67 2.48
C HIS A 60 -3.17 -12.62 2.74
N PHE A 61 -3.31 -11.87 3.82
CA PHE A 61 -2.33 -10.89 4.23
C PHE A 61 -0.99 -11.55 4.61
N ASP A 62 -1.05 -12.65 5.37
CA ASP A 62 0.14 -13.41 5.74
C ASP A 62 0.83 -13.99 4.51
N ALA A 63 0.07 -14.53 3.56
CA ALA A 63 0.60 -15.07 2.30
C ALA A 63 1.27 -13.97 1.47
N LEU A 64 0.67 -12.78 1.42
CA LEU A 64 1.24 -11.61 0.76
C LEU A 64 2.60 -11.25 1.38
N ASN A 65 2.67 -11.14 2.69
CA ASN A 65 3.90 -10.79 3.39
C ASN A 65 5.02 -11.84 3.22
N ALA A 66 4.65 -13.09 3.01
CA ALA A 66 5.60 -14.19 2.80
C ALA A 66 6.07 -14.31 1.34
N ASP A 67 5.41 -13.63 0.40
CA ASP A 67 5.74 -13.73 -1.02
C ASP A 67 7.07 -13.03 -1.33
N PRO A 68 8.05 -13.70 -1.99
CA PRO A 68 9.29 -13.05 -2.40
C PRO A 68 9.07 -11.84 -3.30
N ASP A 69 8.04 -11.83 -4.13
CA ASP A 69 7.71 -10.70 -4.99
C ASP A 69 7.29 -9.47 -4.17
N PHE A 70 6.60 -9.68 -3.04
CA PHE A 70 6.29 -8.60 -2.11
C PHE A 70 7.57 -8.02 -1.49
N ARG A 71 8.49 -8.89 -1.08
CA ARG A 71 9.78 -8.47 -0.51
C ARG A 71 10.68 -7.78 -1.53
N ALA A 72 10.46 -8.04 -2.82
CA ALA A 72 11.20 -7.40 -3.90
C ALA A 72 10.72 -5.96 -4.18
N VAL A 73 9.58 -5.55 -3.65
CA VAL A 73 9.09 -4.18 -3.77
C VAL A 73 9.97 -3.27 -2.92
N LYS A 74 10.55 -2.23 -3.52
CA LYS A 74 11.56 -1.36 -2.91
C LYS A 74 10.98 -0.02 -2.47
N LEU A 75 9.80 -0.01 -1.86
CA LEU A 75 9.18 1.21 -1.38
C LEU A 75 9.86 1.79 -0.13
N ASP A 76 10.30 0.93 0.78
CA ASP A 76 10.83 1.33 2.07
C ASP A 76 12.05 2.27 2.00
N SER A 77 12.82 2.21 0.91
CA SER A 77 13.94 3.11 0.68
C SER A 77 13.52 4.46 0.06
N LEU A 78 12.25 4.61 -0.33
CA LEU A 78 11.75 5.77 -1.08
C LEU A 78 10.80 6.66 -0.26
N TYR A 79 10.44 6.26 0.95
CA TYR A 79 9.47 6.98 1.77
C TYR A 79 9.92 7.13 3.23
N THR A 80 9.23 8.02 3.93
CA THR A 80 9.33 8.21 5.38
C THR A 80 7.93 8.20 6.00
N ASP A 81 7.85 8.14 7.32
CA ASP A 81 6.62 8.31 8.10
C ASP A 81 5.49 7.34 7.68
N ALA A 82 5.87 6.08 7.42
CA ALA A 82 4.90 5.08 7.00
C ALA A 82 4.01 4.63 8.17
N THR A 83 2.70 4.57 7.91
CA THR A 83 1.72 4.05 8.87
C THR A 83 0.76 3.11 8.16
N GLN A 84 0.60 1.90 8.70
CA GLN A 84 -0.36 0.93 8.21
C GLN A 84 -1.54 0.84 9.17
N LEU A 85 -2.75 0.95 8.62
CA LEU A 85 -3.99 0.78 9.35
C LEU A 85 -4.82 -0.30 8.65
N ILE A 86 -5.37 -1.21 9.43
CA ILE A 86 -6.27 -2.26 8.93
C ILE A 86 -7.63 -2.05 9.57
N TRP A 87 -8.65 -1.90 8.72
CA TRP A 87 -10.00 -1.58 9.14
C TRP A 87 -10.92 -2.78 8.93
N GLY A 88 -11.65 -3.17 9.97
CA GLY A 88 -12.75 -4.09 9.86
C GLY A 88 -14.07 -3.34 9.86
N GLU A 89 -15.04 -3.85 9.13
CA GLU A 89 -16.39 -3.28 9.14
C GLU A 89 -17.04 -3.52 10.49
N VAL A 90 -17.68 -2.48 11.03
CA VAL A 90 -18.49 -2.58 12.24
C VAL A 90 -19.95 -2.54 11.82
N GLU A 91 -20.69 -3.56 12.22
CA GLU A 91 -22.12 -3.63 12.00
C GLU A 91 -22.86 -2.63 12.86
N ILE A 92 -23.74 -1.85 12.23
CA ILE A 92 -24.50 -0.78 12.89
C ILE A 92 -26.01 -0.96 12.71
#